data_3fc6e1a1f4ed1f8d98d8f236a92221b8
#
_entry.id   3fc6e1a1f4ed1f8d98d8f236a92221b8
#
_cell.length_a   1.000
_cell.length_b   1.000
_cell.length_c   1.000
_cell.angle_alpha   90.00
_cell.angle_beta   90.00
_cell.angle_gamma   90.00
#
_symmetry.space_group_name_H-M   'P 1'
#
loop_
_entity.id
_entity.type
_entity.pdbx_description
1 polymer ?
#
loop_
_entity_poly.entity_id
_entity_poly.type
_entity_poly.pdbx_seq_one_letter_code
_entity_poly.pdbx_strand_id
1 'polypeptide(L)'
;MEANVETTPQVKKPSLLGIITSPVRQFERMRERPAIWLPMIIVLALSAFSVYLVYRELSQSNIDPGMAAISKVFQMLIFFVLSALVLWLISKVGNGETSFICMVSLSVFATFVTAIRDVITSLVFYFSNSPVAFPFASLAGYIPAEEPFLSVLGMFDLFTIWSYALVAVGLQKAAGASKQASWIGVSVLFIFMLVLSYLSGLYQVFIENIQ
;
A
#
# COMPACT_ATOMS: atom_id res chain seq x y z
N MET A 1 -7.04 -36.75 40.57
CA MET A 1 -6.07 -36.41 39.52
C MET A 1 -6.70 -35.35 38.66
N GLU A 2 -6.46 -34.09 38.97
CA GLU A 2 -6.88 -32.94 38.11
C GLU A 2 -5.88 -32.85 36.96
N ALA A 3 -6.39 -33.04 35.73
CA ALA A 3 -5.59 -32.86 34.55
C ALA A 3 -5.29 -31.35 34.39
N ASN A 4 -4.04 -30.98 34.59
CA ASN A 4 -3.52 -29.66 34.36
C ASN A 4 -3.60 -29.41 32.85
N VAL A 5 -4.66 -28.77 32.38
CA VAL A 5 -4.79 -28.33 30.99
C VAL A 5 -3.81 -27.18 30.81
N GLU A 6 -2.60 -27.50 30.37
CA GLU A 6 -1.65 -26.49 29.86
C GLU A 6 -2.31 -25.73 28.72
N THR A 7 -2.84 -24.55 29.00
CA THR A 7 -3.32 -23.62 27.98
C THR A 7 -2.10 -23.16 27.18
N THR A 8 -1.89 -23.76 26.02
CA THR A 8 -0.88 -23.33 25.04
C THR A 8 -1.08 -21.81 24.80
N PRO A 9 -0.06 -20.95 24.99
CA PRO A 9 -0.21 -19.53 24.86
C PRO A 9 -0.66 -19.18 23.44
N GLN A 10 -1.87 -18.67 23.29
CA GLN A 10 -2.41 -18.28 21.97
C GLN A 10 -1.56 -17.16 21.39
N VAL A 11 -0.93 -17.40 20.23
CA VAL A 11 -0.20 -16.38 19.49
C VAL A 11 -1.15 -15.25 19.15
N LYS A 12 -0.79 -14.02 19.54
CA LYS A 12 -1.60 -12.82 19.26
C LYS A 12 -1.61 -12.53 17.75
N LYS A 13 -2.78 -12.17 17.20
CA LYS A 13 -2.89 -11.72 15.81
C LYS A 13 -2.04 -10.46 15.59
N PRO A 14 -1.53 -10.21 14.35
CA PRO A 14 -0.87 -8.97 13.99
C PRO A 14 -1.84 -7.78 14.08
N SER A 15 -1.32 -6.59 14.41
CA SER A 15 -2.09 -5.36 14.49
C SER A 15 -1.55 -4.30 13.52
N LEU A 16 -2.44 -3.48 12.93
CA LEU A 16 -2.06 -2.41 12.00
C LEU A 16 -1.17 -1.36 12.67
N LEU A 17 -1.51 -0.90 13.87
CA LEU A 17 -0.67 0.05 14.60
C LEU A 17 0.69 -0.53 14.98
N GLY A 18 0.73 -1.83 15.26
CA GLY A 18 1.98 -2.53 15.54
C GLY A 18 2.94 -2.57 14.35
N ILE A 19 2.46 -2.46 13.11
CA ILE A 19 3.33 -2.44 11.93
C ILE A 19 4.23 -1.18 11.90
N ILE A 20 3.75 -0.09 12.47
CA ILE A 20 4.48 1.18 12.55
C ILE A 20 5.60 1.08 13.60
N THR A 21 5.34 0.47 14.74
CA THR A 21 6.25 0.46 15.90
C THR A 21 7.16 -0.77 16.00
N SER A 22 6.68 -1.92 15.51
CA SER A 22 7.40 -3.21 15.62
C SER A 22 7.06 -4.14 14.45
N PRO A 23 7.41 -3.77 13.19
CA PRO A 23 6.99 -4.50 11.99
C PRO A 23 7.44 -5.96 12.00
N VAL A 24 8.68 -6.24 12.40
CA VAL A 24 9.23 -7.60 12.45
C VAL A 24 8.35 -8.52 13.27
N ARG A 25 7.97 -8.10 14.48
CA ARG A 25 7.13 -8.89 15.40
C ARG A 25 5.72 -9.11 14.81
N GLN A 26 5.17 -8.13 14.09
CA GLN A 26 3.86 -8.29 13.48
C GLN A 26 3.90 -9.28 12.31
N PHE A 27 4.95 -9.28 11.51
CA PHE A 27 5.13 -10.23 10.42
C PHE A 27 5.40 -11.65 10.90
N GLU A 28 6.13 -11.82 12.01
CA GLU A 28 6.29 -13.13 12.66
C GLU A 28 4.93 -13.68 13.13
N ARG A 29 4.09 -12.84 13.76
CA ARG A 29 2.72 -13.21 14.13
C ARG A 29 1.85 -13.53 12.91
N MET A 30 2.03 -12.78 11.81
CA MET A 30 1.28 -12.98 10.57
C MET A 30 1.59 -14.35 9.95
N ARG A 31 2.81 -14.84 10.07
CA ARG A 31 3.20 -16.17 9.60
C ARG A 31 2.37 -17.26 10.24
N GLU A 32 2.11 -17.14 11.54
CA GLU A 32 1.35 -18.14 12.31
C GLU A 32 -0.17 -17.91 12.22
N ARG A 33 -0.60 -16.64 12.25
CA ARG A 33 -2.02 -16.26 12.26
C ARG A 33 -2.26 -15.01 11.39
N PRO A 34 -2.40 -15.16 10.06
CA PRO A 34 -2.68 -14.03 9.17
C PRO A 34 -4.02 -13.38 9.55
N ALA A 35 -4.04 -12.04 9.64
CA ALA A 35 -5.23 -11.25 9.89
C ALA A 35 -5.60 -10.48 8.63
N ILE A 36 -6.79 -10.72 8.06
CA ILE A 36 -7.21 -10.10 6.81
C ILE A 36 -8.39 -9.17 7.01
N TRP A 37 -9.52 -9.67 7.50
CA TRP A 37 -10.81 -8.99 7.43
C TRP A 37 -10.81 -7.62 8.10
N LEU A 38 -10.44 -7.54 9.37
CA LEU A 38 -10.44 -6.27 10.10
C LEU A 38 -9.40 -5.28 9.54
N PRO A 39 -8.13 -5.64 9.31
CA PRO A 39 -7.17 -4.76 8.64
C PRO A 39 -7.63 -4.30 7.27
N MET A 40 -8.20 -5.17 6.45
CA MET A 40 -8.69 -4.85 5.11
C MET A 40 -9.83 -3.84 5.15
N ILE A 41 -10.83 -4.04 6.03
CA ILE A 41 -11.94 -3.10 6.19
C ILE A 41 -11.42 -1.71 6.59
N ILE A 42 -10.45 -1.64 7.51
CA ILE A 42 -9.87 -0.36 7.95
C ILE A 42 -9.15 0.32 6.78
N VAL A 43 -8.31 -0.40 6.03
CA VAL A 43 -7.57 0.17 4.89
C VAL A 43 -8.51 0.62 3.78
N LEU A 44 -9.53 -0.17 3.45
CA LEU A 44 -10.55 0.20 2.47
C LEU A 44 -11.32 1.45 2.89
N ALA A 45 -11.72 1.53 4.17
CA ALA A 45 -12.43 2.69 4.71
C ALA A 45 -11.57 3.97 4.66
N LEU A 46 -10.29 3.89 5.05
CA LEU A 46 -9.36 5.02 4.98
C LEU A 46 -9.17 5.50 3.52
N SER A 47 -8.98 4.55 2.59
CA SER A 47 -8.78 4.88 1.18
C SER A 47 -10.04 5.44 0.52
N ALA A 48 -11.21 4.90 0.82
CA ALA A 48 -12.49 5.41 0.34
C ALA A 48 -12.76 6.83 0.88
N PHE A 49 -12.49 7.05 2.16
CA PHE A 49 -12.64 8.36 2.82
C PHE A 49 -11.71 9.41 2.18
N SER A 50 -10.45 9.06 1.95
CA SER A 50 -9.46 9.93 1.30
C SER A 50 -9.94 10.38 -0.09
N VAL A 51 -10.37 9.44 -0.93
CA VAL A 51 -10.88 9.74 -2.29
C VAL A 51 -12.17 10.55 -2.23
N TYR A 52 -13.09 10.23 -1.32
CA TYR A 52 -14.31 10.99 -1.12
C TYR A 52 -14.03 12.47 -0.83
N LEU A 53 -13.09 12.78 0.08
CA LEU A 53 -12.70 14.15 0.40
C LEU A 53 -12.14 14.90 -0.82
N VAL A 54 -11.25 14.26 -1.57
CA VAL A 54 -10.63 14.87 -2.77
C VAL A 54 -11.70 15.21 -3.81
N TYR A 55 -12.57 14.27 -4.16
CA TYR A 55 -13.60 14.50 -5.20
C TYR A 55 -14.70 15.46 -4.73
N ARG A 56 -14.95 15.57 -3.44
CA ARG A 56 -15.87 16.57 -2.87
C ARG A 56 -15.35 18.01 -3.08
N GLU A 57 -14.02 18.23 -2.98
CA GLU A 57 -13.40 19.55 -3.18
C GLU A 57 -13.15 19.87 -4.65
N LEU A 58 -13.01 18.89 -5.50
CA LEU A 58 -12.87 19.06 -6.95
C LEU A 58 -14.24 19.43 -7.58
N SER A 59 -14.70 20.64 -7.32
CA SER A 59 -16.01 21.15 -7.77
C SER A 59 -16.23 21.15 -9.29
N GLN A 60 -15.17 20.98 -10.09
CA GLN A 60 -15.22 20.84 -11.54
C GLN A 60 -15.28 19.38 -12.03
N SER A 61 -15.19 18.40 -11.13
CA SER A 61 -15.29 17.01 -11.54
C SER A 61 -16.75 16.63 -11.75
N ASN A 62 -17.07 16.04 -12.91
CA ASN A 62 -18.39 15.47 -13.18
C ASN A 62 -18.63 14.12 -12.47
N ILE A 63 -17.75 13.73 -11.55
CA ILE A 63 -17.77 12.44 -10.85
C ILE A 63 -18.33 12.67 -9.46
N ASP A 64 -19.38 11.94 -9.11
CA ASP A 64 -19.92 11.92 -7.76
C ASP A 64 -18.89 11.38 -6.76
N PRO A 65 -18.61 12.06 -5.63
CA PRO A 65 -17.64 11.65 -4.64
C PRO A 65 -17.88 10.24 -4.05
N GLY A 66 -19.16 9.87 -3.90
CA GLY A 66 -19.54 8.53 -3.43
C GLY A 66 -19.20 7.44 -4.45
N MET A 67 -19.45 7.71 -5.74
CA MET A 67 -19.07 6.80 -6.82
C MET A 67 -17.56 6.65 -6.94
N ALA A 68 -16.80 7.73 -6.78
CA ALA A 68 -15.35 7.69 -6.74
C ALA A 68 -14.82 6.82 -5.58
N ALA A 69 -15.40 6.98 -4.39
CA ALA A 69 -15.05 6.18 -3.21
C ALA A 69 -15.37 4.69 -3.40
N ILE A 70 -16.55 4.36 -3.97
CA ILE A 70 -16.92 2.97 -4.29
C ILE A 70 -15.96 2.38 -5.31
N SER A 71 -15.64 3.10 -6.38
CA SER A 71 -14.68 2.67 -7.41
C SER A 71 -13.30 2.39 -6.81
N LYS A 72 -12.86 3.23 -5.87
CA LYS A 72 -11.60 3.03 -5.13
C LYS A 72 -11.60 1.73 -4.33
N VAL A 73 -12.70 1.39 -3.67
CA VAL A 73 -12.84 0.12 -2.92
C VAL A 73 -12.66 -1.08 -3.85
N PHE A 74 -13.35 -1.11 -5.00
CA PHE A 74 -13.21 -2.20 -5.96
C PHE A 74 -11.78 -2.30 -6.53
N GLN A 75 -11.19 -1.15 -6.89
CA GLN A 75 -9.79 -1.10 -7.35
C GLN A 75 -8.83 -1.69 -6.31
N MET A 76 -9.02 -1.36 -5.03
CA MET A 76 -8.16 -1.85 -3.96
C MET A 76 -8.33 -3.34 -3.69
N LEU A 77 -9.54 -3.89 -3.81
CA LEU A 77 -9.75 -5.33 -3.69
C LEU A 77 -8.99 -6.10 -4.77
N ILE A 78 -9.06 -5.63 -6.02
CA ILE A 78 -8.28 -6.19 -7.13
C ILE A 78 -6.78 -6.03 -6.86
N PHE A 79 -6.35 -4.87 -6.42
CA PHE A 79 -4.95 -4.58 -6.08
C PHE A 79 -4.42 -5.54 -5.01
N PHE A 80 -5.16 -5.82 -3.94
CA PHE A 80 -4.73 -6.75 -2.90
C PHE A 80 -4.52 -8.17 -3.43
N VAL A 81 -5.40 -8.65 -4.31
CA VAL A 81 -5.28 -9.98 -4.90
C VAL A 81 -4.06 -10.05 -5.84
N LEU A 82 -3.91 -9.06 -6.74
CA LEU A 82 -2.79 -9.02 -7.69
C LEU A 82 -1.45 -8.85 -6.97
N SER A 83 -1.38 -7.94 -6.01
CA SER A 83 -0.16 -7.73 -5.23
C SER A 83 0.19 -8.97 -4.40
N ALA A 84 -0.77 -9.63 -3.77
CA ALA A 84 -0.56 -10.88 -3.06
C ALA A 84 -0.02 -11.98 -3.98
N LEU A 85 -0.51 -12.07 -5.23
CA LEU A 85 -0.02 -13.02 -6.22
C LEU A 85 1.46 -12.76 -6.55
N VAL A 86 1.82 -11.50 -6.81
CA VAL A 86 3.22 -11.13 -7.09
C VAL A 86 4.12 -11.42 -5.89
N LEU A 87 3.70 -11.05 -4.67
CA LEU A 87 4.46 -11.31 -3.45
C LEU A 87 4.61 -12.81 -3.18
N TRP A 88 3.57 -13.59 -3.48
CA TRP A 88 3.62 -15.04 -3.37
C TRP A 88 4.64 -15.65 -4.34
N LEU A 89 4.67 -15.19 -5.59
CA LEU A 89 5.67 -15.61 -6.58
C LEU A 89 7.09 -15.25 -6.15
N ILE A 90 7.32 -14.01 -5.68
CA ILE A 90 8.62 -13.57 -5.16
C ILE A 90 9.05 -14.46 -3.98
N SER A 91 8.12 -14.79 -3.08
CA SER A 91 8.43 -15.67 -1.95
C SER A 91 8.86 -17.06 -2.40
N LYS A 92 8.22 -17.62 -3.44
CA LYS A 92 8.57 -18.92 -4.00
C LYS A 92 9.97 -18.93 -4.63
N VAL A 93 10.31 -17.88 -5.38
CA VAL A 93 11.68 -17.69 -5.92
C VAL A 93 12.71 -17.59 -4.79
N GLY A 94 12.32 -17.00 -3.66
CA GLY A 94 13.16 -16.84 -2.47
C GLY A 94 13.19 -18.07 -1.54
N ASN A 95 12.68 -19.24 -1.98
CA ASN A 95 12.53 -20.46 -1.18
C ASN A 95 11.66 -20.26 0.08
N GLY A 96 10.73 -19.33 0.03
CA GLY A 96 9.75 -19.10 1.10
C GLY A 96 8.63 -20.14 1.05
N GLU A 97 8.21 -20.57 2.24
CA GLU A 97 7.05 -21.44 2.43
C GLU A 97 5.93 -20.64 3.09
N THR A 98 5.00 -20.17 2.27
CA THR A 98 3.90 -19.36 2.77
C THR A 98 2.59 -19.63 2.03
N SER A 99 1.47 -19.37 2.70
CA SER A 99 0.15 -19.43 2.10
C SER A 99 -0.16 -18.13 1.32
N PHE A 100 -0.99 -18.24 0.28
CA PHE A 100 -1.50 -17.06 -0.46
C PHE A 100 -2.24 -16.07 0.49
N ILE A 101 -2.97 -16.62 1.46
CA ILE A 101 -3.68 -15.84 2.50
C ILE A 101 -2.73 -14.96 3.32
N CYS A 102 -1.53 -15.47 3.64
CA CYS A 102 -0.50 -14.70 4.32
C CYS A 102 -0.01 -13.54 3.45
N MET A 103 0.13 -13.74 2.14
CA MET A 103 0.52 -12.67 1.20
C MET A 103 -0.56 -11.62 1.00
N VAL A 104 -1.84 -12.02 1.01
CA VAL A 104 -2.95 -11.04 1.05
C VAL A 104 -2.86 -10.21 2.34
N SER A 105 -2.64 -10.85 3.49
CA SER A 105 -2.46 -10.12 4.75
C SER A 105 -1.28 -9.14 4.67
N LEU A 106 -0.13 -9.58 4.14
CA LEU A 106 1.05 -8.73 3.96
C LEU A 106 0.76 -7.53 3.06
N SER A 107 0.08 -7.73 1.94
CA SER A 107 -0.34 -6.66 1.02
C SER A 107 -1.21 -5.62 1.73
N VAL A 108 -2.22 -6.05 2.48
CA VAL A 108 -3.11 -5.16 3.25
C VAL A 108 -2.32 -4.34 4.29
N PHE A 109 -1.44 -5.00 5.05
CA PHE A 109 -0.65 -4.34 6.10
C PHE A 109 0.36 -3.34 5.52
N ALA A 110 1.01 -3.66 4.41
CA ALA A 110 1.93 -2.74 3.75
C ALA A 110 1.19 -1.51 3.19
N THR A 111 0.01 -1.72 2.59
CA THR A 111 -0.82 -0.65 2.05
C THR A 111 -1.39 0.27 3.14
N PHE A 112 -1.51 -0.19 4.39
CA PHE A 112 -1.97 0.66 5.50
C PHE A 112 -1.14 1.93 5.64
N VAL A 113 0.17 1.87 5.43
CA VAL A 113 1.08 3.02 5.53
C VAL A 113 0.78 4.06 4.45
N THR A 114 0.55 3.64 3.22
CA THR A 114 0.16 4.55 2.14
C THR A 114 -1.27 5.06 2.30
N ALA A 115 -2.19 4.27 2.86
CA ALA A 115 -3.54 4.73 3.17
C ALA A 115 -3.54 5.85 4.23
N ILE A 116 -2.65 5.81 5.24
CA ILE A 116 -2.46 6.91 6.18
C ILE A 116 -1.99 8.17 5.45
N ARG A 117 -0.98 8.06 4.56
CA ARG A 117 -0.53 9.19 3.73
C ARG A 117 -1.70 9.79 2.95
N ASP A 118 -2.49 8.95 2.28
CA ASP A 118 -3.60 9.41 1.43
C ASP A 118 -4.63 10.19 2.25
N VAL A 119 -4.94 9.74 3.47
CA VAL A 119 -5.82 10.47 4.40
C VAL A 119 -5.21 11.81 4.81
N ILE A 120 -3.93 11.84 5.20
CA ILE A 120 -3.27 13.09 5.59
C ILE A 120 -3.27 14.08 4.42
N THR A 121 -2.91 13.62 3.21
CA THR A 121 -2.89 14.44 2.00
C THR A 121 -4.28 14.97 1.66
N SER A 122 -5.31 14.14 1.73
CA SER A 122 -6.69 14.55 1.45
C SER A 122 -7.24 15.53 2.47
N LEU A 123 -6.89 15.40 3.76
CA LEU A 123 -7.25 16.37 4.78
C LEU A 123 -6.54 17.71 4.58
N VAL A 124 -5.23 17.69 4.28
CA VAL A 124 -4.49 18.91 3.95
C VAL A 124 -5.10 19.61 2.75
N PHE A 125 -5.43 18.87 1.70
CA PHE A 125 -6.11 19.40 0.52
C PHE A 125 -7.46 20.02 0.88
N TYR A 126 -8.30 19.31 1.63
CA TYR A 126 -9.63 19.76 2.05
C TYR A 126 -9.59 21.08 2.85
N PHE A 127 -8.62 21.21 3.77
CA PHE A 127 -8.52 22.40 4.63
C PHE A 127 -7.70 23.56 4.04
N SER A 128 -6.89 23.31 3.00
CA SER A 128 -6.03 24.34 2.41
C SER A 128 -6.74 25.28 1.46
N ASN A 129 -7.98 24.96 1.03
CA ASN A 129 -8.68 25.64 -0.07
C ASN A 129 -7.82 25.83 -1.32
N SER A 130 -6.82 24.98 -1.52
CA SER A 130 -5.93 25.00 -2.68
C SER A 130 -6.56 24.26 -3.85
N PRO A 131 -6.44 24.75 -5.10
CA PRO A 131 -6.97 24.03 -6.26
C PRO A 131 -6.18 22.75 -6.58
N VAL A 132 -5.01 22.56 -5.99
CA VAL A 132 -4.11 21.43 -6.24
C VAL A 132 -3.64 20.83 -4.92
N ALA A 133 -3.72 19.50 -4.82
CA ALA A 133 -3.16 18.77 -3.70
C ALA A 133 -1.63 18.84 -3.74
N PHE A 134 -1.02 19.45 -2.71
CA PHE A 134 0.44 19.51 -2.59
C PHE A 134 1.00 18.16 -2.13
N PRO A 135 1.86 17.50 -2.93
CA PRO A 135 2.43 16.20 -2.60
C PRO A 135 3.60 16.32 -1.60
N PHE A 136 3.32 16.76 -0.38
CA PHE A 136 4.30 17.10 0.65
C PHE A 136 5.25 15.95 1.04
N ALA A 137 4.85 14.71 0.83
CA ALA A 137 5.63 13.53 1.19
C ALA A 137 6.51 12.99 0.06
N SER A 138 6.38 13.53 -1.17
CA SER A 138 7.09 13.07 -2.36
C SER A 138 8.01 14.14 -2.95
N LEU A 139 8.99 13.71 -3.76
CA LEU A 139 9.88 14.63 -4.47
C LEU A 139 9.14 15.51 -5.48
N ALA A 140 8.00 15.09 -5.98
CA ALA A 140 7.16 15.88 -6.90
C ALA A 140 6.67 17.21 -6.29
N GLY A 141 6.63 17.33 -4.96
CA GLY A 141 6.29 18.58 -4.29
C GLY A 141 7.43 19.60 -4.21
N TYR A 142 8.66 19.22 -4.46
CA TYR A 142 9.85 20.04 -4.21
C TYR A 142 10.72 20.24 -5.45
N ILE A 143 10.65 19.33 -6.42
CA ILE A 143 11.43 19.38 -7.65
C ILE A 143 10.50 19.78 -8.78
N PRO A 144 10.69 20.96 -9.39
CA PRO A 144 9.90 21.38 -10.56
C PRO A 144 10.20 20.45 -11.73
N ALA A 145 9.20 19.75 -12.20
CA ALA A 145 9.27 18.87 -13.35
C ALA A 145 7.91 18.84 -14.04
N GLU A 146 7.93 18.51 -15.33
CA GLU A 146 6.74 18.27 -16.13
C GLU A 146 6.52 16.77 -16.30
N GLU A 147 5.31 16.38 -16.73
CA GLU A 147 5.06 15.00 -17.10
C GLU A 147 5.95 14.61 -18.31
N PRO A 148 6.46 13.39 -18.38
CA PRO A 148 6.20 12.24 -17.51
C PRO A 148 7.06 12.13 -16.24
N PHE A 149 8.02 13.03 -16.05
CA PHE A 149 8.96 12.97 -14.92
C PHE A 149 8.29 13.33 -13.59
N LEU A 150 7.29 14.19 -13.59
CA LEU A 150 6.53 14.53 -12.39
C LEU A 150 5.89 13.30 -11.77
N SER A 151 5.27 12.44 -12.57
CA SER A 151 4.72 11.15 -12.13
C SER A 151 5.78 10.25 -11.50
N VAL A 152 6.98 10.17 -12.10
CA VAL A 152 8.10 9.39 -11.53
C VAL A 152 8.56 9.96 -10.19
N LEU A 153 8.70 11.28 -10.07
CA LEU A 153 9.06 11.95 -8.80
C LEU A 153 8.01 11.70 -7.71
N GLY A 154 6.74 11.55 -8.09
CA GLY A 154 5.65 11.17 -7.19
C GLY A 154 5.84 9.80 -6.53
N MET A 155 6.52 8.87 -7.19
CA MET A 155 6.83 7.55 -6.62
C MET A 155 7.90 7.59 -5.52
N PHE A 156 8.78 8.60 -5.53
CA PHE A 156 9.76 8.84 -4.47
C PHE A 156 9.10 9.57 -3.29
N ASP A 157 8.17 8.88 -2.68
CA ASP A 157 7.37 9.31 -1.53
C ASP A 157 7.82 8.53 -0.28
N LEU A 158 7.93 9.21 0.85
CA LEU A 158 8.41 8.62 2.10
C LEU A 158 7.59 7.39 2.53
N PHE A 159 6.27 7.49 2.45
CA PHE A 159 5.37 6.40 2.84
C PHE A 159 5.41 5.23 1.83
N THR A 160 5.58 5.56 0.55
CA THR A 160 5.75 4.56 -0.50
C THR A 160 7.04 3.77 -0.28
N ILE A 161 8.17 4.43 -0.09
CA ILE A 161 9.46 3.77 0.21
C ILE A 161 9.36 2.93 1.48
N TRP A 162 8.73 3.46 2.53
CA TRP A 162 8.49 2.70 3.77
C TRP A 162 7.62 1.47 3.53
N SER A 163 6.53 1.58 2.75
CA SER A 163 5.68 0.45 2.39
C SER A 163 6.48 -0.66 1.68
N TYR A 164 7.33 -0.31 0.72
CA TYR A 164 8.22 -1.28 0.05
C TYR A 164 9.22 -1.93 1.01
N ALA A 165 9.80 -1.16 1.93
CA ALA A 165 10.68 -1.71 2.96
C ALA A 165 9.93 -2.70 3.88
N LEU A 166 8.68 -2.40 4.26
CA LEU A 166 7.81 -3.31 5.01
C LEU A 166 7.52 -4.58 4.24
N VAL A 167 7.28 -4.49 2.92
CA VAL A 167 7.08 -5.67 2.06
C VAL A 167 8.33 -6.55 2.07
N ALA A 168 9.53 -5.96 1.92
CA ALA A 168 10.79 -6.72 1.97
C ALA A 168 11.00 -7.45 3.30
N VAL A 169 10.73 -6.77 4.42
CA VAL A 169 10.79 -7.39 5.76
C VAL A 169 9.68 -8.44 5.94
N GLY A 170 8.47 -8.18 5.43
CA GLY A 170 7.35 -9.11 5.47
C GLY A 170 7.61 -10.40 4.69
N LEU A 171 8.20 -10.32 3.50
CA LEU A 171 8.61 -11.49 2.72
C LEU A 171 9.62 -12.35 3.49
N GLN A 172 10.55 -11.73 4.23
CA GLN A 172 11.51 -12.48 5.05
C GLN A 172 10.84 -13.12 6.27
N LYS A 173 10.00 -12.38 7.01
CA LYS A 173 9.49 -12.77 8.31
C LYS A 173 8.17 -13.55 8.22
N ALA A 174 7.25 -13.11 7.37
CA ALA A 174 5.96 -13.78 7.21
C ALA A 174 6.03 -14.92 6.19
N ALA A 175 6.80 -14.75 5.09
CA ALA A 175 6.90 -15.77 4.05
C ALA A 175 8.10 -16.71 4.21
N GLY A 176 9.09 -16.37 5.02
CA GLY A 176 10.32 -17.14 5.17
C GLY A 176 11.25 -17.08 3.96
N ALA A 177 11.06 -16.13 3.06
CA ALA A 177 11.93 -15.94 1.91
C ALA A 177 13.33 -15.46 2.33
N SER A 178 14.34 -15.80 1.54
CA SER A 178 15.72 -15.34 1.78
C SER A 178 15.81 -13.81 1.73
N LYS A 179 16.73 -13.25 2.53
CA LYS A 179 16.93 -11.78 2.58
C LYS A 179 17.24 -11.19 1.21
N GLN A 180 18.13 -11.87 0.45
CA GLN A 180 18.51 -11.41 -0.89
C GLN A 180 17.33 -11.42 -1.86
N ALA A 181 16.60 -12.52 -1.97
CA ALA A 181 15.43 -12.61 -2.85
C ALA A 181 14.34 -11.60 -2.48
N SER A 182 14.10 -11.35 -1.18
CA SER A 182 13.13 -10.37 -0.72
C SER A 182 13.48 -8.95 -1.17
N TRP A 183 14.73 -8.51 -0.97
CA TRP A 183 15.16 -7.17 -1.38
C TRP A 183 15.25 -7.03 -2.90
N ILE A 184 15.81 -8.02 -3.61
CA ILE A 184 15.86 -8.01 -5.08
C ILE A 184 14.45 -7.97 -5.66
N GLY A 185 13.54 -8.85 -5.19
CA GLY A 185 12.18 -8.90 -5.69
C GLY A 185 11.43 -7.59 -5.47
N VAL A 186 11.58 -6.97 -4.30
CA VAL A 186 10.96 -5.67 -3.99
C VAL A 186 11.57 -4.55 -4.82
N SER A 187 12.90 -4.55 -5.04
CA SER A 187 13.55 -3.56 -5.89
C SER A 187 13.10 -3.67 -7.35
N VAL A 188 12.99 -4.87 -7.89
CA VAL A 188 12.45 -5.11 -9.24
C VAL A 188 11.00 -4.61 -9.33
N LEU A 189 10.19 -4.87 -8.31
CA LEU A 189 8.80 -4.41 -8.24
C LEU A 189 8.73 -2.87 -8.21
N PHE A 190 9.59 -2.21 -7.44
CA PHE A 190 9.66 -0.75 -7.39
C PHE A 190 10.07 -0.16 -8.73
N ILE A 191 11.13 -0.72 -9.39
CA ILE A 191 11.54 -0.29 -10.73
C ILE A 191 10.42 -0.48 -11.75
N PHE A 192 9.72 -1.61 -11.70
CA PHE A 192 8.57 -1.85 -12.57
C PHE A 192 7.47 -0.80 -12.37
N MET A 193 7.18 -0.42 -11.12
CA MET A 193 6.22 0.65 -10.82
C MET A 193 6.70 2.04 -11.27
N LEU A 194 8.02 2.32 -11.23
CA LEU A 194 8.57 3.54 -11.81
C LEU A 194 8.33 3.61 -13.33
N VAL A 195 8.52 2.49 -14.03
CA VAL A 195 8.24 2.41 -15.48
C VAL A 195 6.75 2.64 -15.76
N LEU A 196 5.87 2.01 -14.99
CA LEU A 196 4.41 2.23 -15.13
C LEU A 196 4.03 3.69 -14.84
N SER A 197 4.64 4.32 -13.84
CA SER A 197 4.41 5.72 -13.52
C SER A 197 4.87 6.63 -14.65
N TYR A 198 6.02 6.37 -15.26
CA TYR A 198 6.51 7.08 -16.44
C TYR A 198 5.56 6.94 -17.63
N LEU A 199 5.07 5.73 -17.91
CA LEU A 199 4.10 5.47 -18.98
C LEU A 199 2.77 6.18 -18.72
N SER A 200 2.32 6.24 -17.45
CA SER A 200 1.13 6.99 -17.06
C SER A 200 1.30 8.49 -17.32
N GLY A 201 2.46 9.06 -16.99
CA GLY A 201 2.77 10.46 -17.31
C GLY A 201 2.82 10.74 -18.81
N LEU A 202 3.41 9.82 -19.60
CA LEU A 202 3.36 9.95 -21.07
C LEU A 202 1.93 9.94 -21.61
N TYR A 203 1.05 9.11 -21.05
CA TYR A 203 -0.35 9.08 -21.43
C TYR A 203 -1.05 10.40 -21.11
N GLN A 204 -0.74 11.06 -19.98
CA GLN A 204 -1.27 12.39 -19.65
C GLN A 204 -0.85 13.44 -20.68
N VAL A 205 0.45 13.51 -21.00
CA VAL A 205 0.97 14.41 -22.06
C VAL A 205 0.27 14.17 -23.40
N PHE A 206 0.03 12.91 -23.76
CA PHE A 206 -0.67 12.57 -25.00
C PHE A 206 -2.11 13.07 -25.01
N ILE A 207 -2.85 12.94 -23.91
CA ILE A 207 -4.24 13.45 -23.82
C ILE A 207 -4.29 14.97 -23.86
N GLU A 208 -3.37 15.67 -23.19
CA GLU A 208 -3.29 17.13 -23.19
C GLU A 208 -3.03 17.70 -24.59
N ASN A 209 -2.26 17.00 -25.41
CA ASN A 209 -1.96 17.43 -26.79
C ASN A 209 -3.11 17.19 -27.80
N ILE A 210 -4.16 16.45 -27.41
CA ILE A 210 -5.32 16.16 -28.30
C ILE A 210 -6.50 17.10 -28.00
N GLN A 211 -6.53 17.72 -26.83
CA GLN A 211 -7.57 18.69 -26.41
C GLN A 211 -7.25 20.11 -26.87
#